data_c05572ca368ed039b95ae1f1f57e2aff
#
_entry.id   c05572ca368ed039b95ae1f1f57e2aff
#
_cell.length_a   1.000
_cell.length_b   1.000
_cell.length_c   1.000
_cell.angle_alpha   90.00
_cell.angle_beta   90.00
_cell.angle_gamma   90.00
#
_symmetry.space_group_name_H-M   'P 1'
#
loop_
_entity.id
_entity.type
_entity.pdbx_description
1 polymer ?
#
loop_
_entity_poly.entity_id
_entity_poly.type
_entity_poly.pdbx_seq_one_letter_code
_entity_poly.pdbx_strand_id
1 'polypeptide(L)'
;MMQLLAAVLGAPDGDLVTALPGFNASWPFKVYSGYLSVPGPFELNSYDSLSIHYQLHTSQRDPAKDPLVTWHQGGPGGSSINVGLYTEMGYFSLDDKGGHANPFAW
;
A
#
# COMPACT_ATOMS: atom_id res chain seq x y z
N MET A 1 -3.95 -18.93 8.93
CA MET A 1 -5.08 -18.03 8.61
C MET A 1 -5.38 -16.98 9.68
N MET A 2 -4.82 -17.06 10.88
CA MET A 2 -5.02 -16.11 11.99
C MET A 2 -4.04 -14.91 11.99
N GLN A 3 -2.93 -15.00 11.28
CA GLN A 3 -1.91 -13.93 11.25
C GLN A 3 -2.22 -12.77 10.29
N LEU A 4 -3.06 -12.98 9.28
CA LEU A 4 -3.41 -11.91 8.34
C LEU A 4 -4.43 -10.89 8.92
N LEU A 5 -5.32 -11.34 9.83
CA LEU A 5 -6.27 -10.42 10.48
C LEU A 5 -5.59 -9.48 11.49
N ALA A 6 -4.50 -9.94 12.11
CA ALA A 6 -3.71 -9.11 13.02
C ALA A 6 -2.96 -7.98 12.29
N ALA A 7 -2.65 -8.14 11.01
CA ALA A 7 -1.95 -7.12 10.23
C ALA A 7 -2.82 -5.90 9.91
N VAL A 8 -4.13 -6.06 9.76
CA VAL A 8 -5.05 -4.93 9.49
C VAL A 8 -5.36 -4.14 10.76
N LEU A 9 -5.34 -4.81 11.93
CA LEU A 9 -5.50 -4.16 13.23
C LEU A 9 -4.17 -3.65 13.83
N GLY A 10 -3.05 -3.86 13.16
CA GLY A 10 -1.72 -3.68 13.71
C GLY A 10 -0.70 -3.04 12.78
N ALA A 11 -1.13 -2.27 11.76
CA ALA A 11 -0.16 -1.41 11.06
C ALA A 11 0.41 -0.42 12.10
N PRO A 12 1.76 -0.29 12.20
CA PRO A 12 2.36 0.58 13.20
C PRO A 12 1.86 2.02 13.05
N ASP A 13 1.57 2.69 14.17
CA ASP A 13 1.16 4.10 14.14
C ASP A 13 2.19 5.00 13.46
N GLY A 14 3.47 4.63 13.53
CA GLY A 14 4.55 5.32 12.84
C GLY A 14 4.50 5.27 11.32
N ASP A 15 3.78 4.31 10.75
CA ASP A 15 3.59 4.16 9.30
C ASP A 15 2.37 4.93 8.77
N LEU A 16 1.60 5.59 9.65
CA LEU A 16 0.42 6.36 9.25
C LEU A 16 0.81 7.56 8.39
N VAL A 17 0.28 7.60 7.18
CA VAL A 17 0.46 8.69 6.21
C VAL A 17 -0.65 9.72 6.41
N THR A 18 -0.27 10.93 6.79
CA THR A 18 -1.21 12.03 7.05
C THR A 18 -1.25 13.06 5.93
N ALA A 19 -0.27 13.04 5.03
CA ALA A 19 -0.20 13.93 3.87
C ALA A 19 0.54 13.24 2.72
N LEU A 20 0.13 13.54 1.49
CA LEU A 20 0.82 13.10 0.27
C LEU A 20 1.25 14.33 -0.52
N PRO A 21 2.53 14.42 -0.93
CA PRO A 21 3.00 15.51 -1.77
C PRO A 21 2.16 15.62 -3.06
N GLY A 22 1.71 16.84 -3.38
CA GLY A 22 0.91 17.09 -4.57
C GLY A 22 -0.58 16.73 -4.45
N PHE A 23 -1.03 16.17 -3.31
CA PHE A 23 -2.44 15.89 -3.05
C PHE A 23 -2.95 16.76 -1.91
N ASN A 24 -3.74 17.78 -2.23
CA ASN A 24 -4.18 18.81 -1.29
C ASN A 24 -5.57 18.55 -0.67
N ALA A 25 -6.22 17.45 -1.03
CA ALA A 25 -7.52 17.06 -0.48
C ALA A 25 -7.38 16.04 0.65
N SER A 26 -8.33 16.00 1.57
CA SER A 26 -8.46 14.89 2.52
C SER A 26 -9.03 13.65 1.83
N TRP A 27 -8.76 12.49 2.41
CA TRP A 27 -9.30 11.20 1.96
C TRP A 27 -10.05 10.47 3.10
N PRO A 28 -11.04 9.62 2.77
CA PRO A 28 -11.98 9.09 3.77
C PRO A 28 -11.53 7.80 4.46
N PHE A 29 -10.26 7.42 4.38
CA PHE A 29 -9.71 6.19 4.95
C PHE A 29 -8.31 6.44 5.52
N LYS A 30 -7.74 5.45 6.20
CA LYS A 30 -6.35 5.53 6.66
C LYS A 30 -5.41 4.95 5.61
N VAL A 31 -4.27 5.59 5.46
CA VAL A 31 -3.15 5.12 4.63
C VAL A 31 -1.97 4.84 5.55
N TYR A 32 -1.33 3.70 5.36
CA TYR A 32 -0.08 3.34 6.02
C TYR A 32 0.96 3.01 4.98
N SER A 33 2.19 3.39 5.21
CA SER A 33 3.31 3.09 4.32
C SER A 33 4.55 2.79 5.14
N GLY A 34 5.17 1.65 4.89
CA GLY A 34 6.31 1.19 5.67
C GLY A 34 7.01 0.01 5.04
N TYR A 35 7.80 -0.67 5.84
CA TYR A 35 8.57 -1.83 5.41
C TYR A 35 8.29 -3.06 6.28
N LEU A 36 8.11 -4.20 5.63
CA LEU A 36 8.07 -5.51 6.24
C LEU A 36 9.45 -6.15 6.11
N SER A 37 10.05 -6.54 7.23
CA SER A 37 11.29 -7.29 7.24
C SER A 37 10.99 -8.79 7.12
N VAL A 38 11.60 -9.42 6.13
CA VAL A 38 11.52 -10.87 5.90
C VAL A 38 12.91 -11.46 6.17
N PRO A 39 13.05 -12.30 7.22
CA PRO A 39 14.34 -12.92 7.52
C PRO A 39 14.71 -13.95 6.45
N GLY A 40 16.02 -14.00 6.12
CA GLY A 40 16.62 -15.00 5.25
C GLY A 40 17.13 -16.22 6.03
N PRO A 41 18.04 -16.97 5.41
CA PRO A 41 18.73 -16.72 4.14
C PRO A 41 17.87 -16.98 2.91
N PHE A 42 18.16 -16.26 1.81
CA PHE A 42 17.52 -16.44 0.51
C PHE A 42 18.50 -17.13 -0.46
N GLU A 43 18.09 -18.26 -1.03
CA GLU A 43 18.95 -19.10 -1.88
C GLU A 43 19.52 -18.37 -3.11
N LEU A 44 18.77 -17.39 -3.63
CA LEU A 44 19.12 -16.70 -4.88
C LEU A 44 20.21 -15.64 -4.76
N ASN A 45 20.51 -15.09 -3.58
CA ASN A 45 21.36 -13.91 -3.50
C ASN A 45 22.07 -13.68 -2.15
N SER A 46 22.17 -14.67 -1.28
CA SER A 46 22.94 -14.59 -0.03
C SER A 46 22.60 -13.39 0.90
N TYR A 47 21.40 -12.83 0.80
CA TYR A 47 20.96 -11.79 1.71
C TYR A 47 20.40 -12.40 3.00
N ASP A 48 20.77 -11.82 4.14
CA ASP A 48 20.30 -12.25 5.45
C ASP A 48 18.87 -11.83 5.74
N SER A 49 18.39 -10.77 5.07
CA SER A 49 17.03 -10.28 5.18
C SER A 49 16.63 -9.46 3.96
N LEU A 50 15.32 -9.36 3.73
CA LEU A 50 14.71 -8.45 2.76
C LEU A 50 13.80 -7.47 3.47
N SER A 51 13.77 -6.23 2.98
CA SER A 51 12.78 -5.24 3.38
C SER A 51 11.81 -5.01 2.23
N ILE A 52 10.56 -5.42 2.43
CA ILE A 52 9.51 -5.28 1.42
C ILE A 52 8.69 -4.04 1.76
N HIS A 53 8.72 -3.04 0.88
CA HIS A 53 7.88 -1.86 1.02
C HIS A 53 6.41 -2.22 0.81
N TYR A 54 5.53 -1.71 1.68
CA TYR A 54 4.09 -1.83 1.52
C TYR A 54 3.39 -0.47 1.60
N GLN A 55 2.24 -0.38 0.98
CA GLN A 55 1.26 0.67 1.25
C GLN A 55 -0.10 0.00 1.47
N LEU A 56 -0.75 0.35 2.57
CA LEU A 56 -2.06 -0.17 2.97
C LEU A 56 -3.07 0.97 2.97
N HIS A 57 -4.17 0.78 2.25
CA HIS A 57 -5.35 1.62 2.33
C HIS A 57 -6.44 0.85 3.07
N THR A 58 -7.01 1.43 4.12
CA THR A 58 -8.09 0.76 4.84
C THR A 58 -9.39 0.85 4.06
N SER A 59 -10.27 -0.14 4.25
CA SER A 59 -11.61 -0.07 3.67
C SER A 59 -12.36 1.20 4.12
N GLN A 60 -13.13 1.77 3.21
CA GLN A 60 -14.00 2.91 3.49
C GLN A 60 -15.29 2.52 4.22
N ARG A 61 -15.59 1.22 4.35
CA ARG A 61 -16.82 0.69 5.00
C ARG A 61 -16.50 0.18 6.41
N ASP A 62 -15.94 -1.03 6.50
CA ASP A 62 -15.63 -1.70 7.77
C ASP A 62 -14.25 -2.38 7.66
N PRO A 63 -13.16 -1.64 7.94
CA PRO A 63 -11.81 -2.18 7.82
C PRO A 63 -11.51 -3.35 8.76
N ALA A 64 -12.34 -3.54 9.81
CA ALA A 64 -12.20 -4.68 10.72
C ALA A 64 -12.80 -5.99 10.16
N LYS A 65 -13.70 -5.91 9.20
CA LYS A 65 -14.46 -7.06 8.66
C LYS A 65 -14.27 -7.26 7.17
N ASP A 66 -13.96 -6.21 6.43
CA ASP A 66 -13.78 -6.30 5.00
C ASP A 66 -12.52 -7.11 4.65
N PRO A 67 -12.53 -7.84 3.54
CA PRO A 67 -11.40 -8.66 3.14
C PRO A 67 -10.17 -7.79 2.84
N LEU A 68 -9.00 -8.30 3.23
CA LEU A 68 -7.73 -7.72 2.82
C LEU A 68 -7.40 -8.22 1.40
N VAL A 69 -7.21 -7.29 0.49
CA VAL A 69 -6.79 -7.56 -0.90
C VAL A 69 -5.35 -7.11 -1.06
N THR A 70 -4.50 -7.95 -1.65
CA THR A 70 -3.14 -7.59 -2.01
C THR A 70 -3.02 -7.43 -3.52
N TRP A 71 -2.33 -6.38 -3.94
CA TRP A 71 -2.04 -6.13 -5.35
C TRP A 71 -0.54 -6.24 -5.64
N HIS A 72 -0.22 -6.96 -6.69
CA HIS A 72 1.13 -7.09 -7.23
C HIS A 72 1.09 -6.77 -8.71
N GLN A 73 1.80 -5.70 -9.11
CA GLN A 73 1.85 -5.27 -10.50
C GLN A 73 2.50 -6.35 -11.38
N GLY A 74 1.90 -6.60 -12.52
CA GLY A 74 2.48 -7.41 -13.59
C GLY A 74 3.58 -6.67 -14.36
N GLY A 75 4.32 -7.41 -15.20
CA GLY A 75 5.49 -6.89 -15.90
C GLY A 75 6.73 -6.90 -14.98
N PRO A 76 7.69 -7.84 -15.21
CA PRO A 76 8.86 -7.97 -14.34
C PRO A 76 9.59 -6.64 -14.16
N GLY A 77 9.77 -6.21 -12.88
CA GLY A 77 10.34 -4.91 -12.53
C GLY A 77 9.36 -3.75 -12.44
N GLY A 78 8.07 -3.96 -12.75
CA GLY A 78 7.03 -2.93 -12.58
C GLY A 78 6.73 -2.66 -11.10
N SER A 79 6.61 -1.38 -10.74
CA SER A 79 6.28 -0.96 -9.38
C SER A 79 4.78 -1.06 -9.13
N SER A 80 4.38 -1.85 -8.13
CA SER A 80 2.97 -1.93 -7.69
C SER A 80 2.44 -0.61 -7.17
N ILE A 81 3.30 0.21 -6.56
CA ILE A 81 2.91 1.52 -6.03
C ILE A 81 2.83 2.53 -7.15
N ASN A 82 3.89 2.70 -7.94
CA ASN A 82 3.93 3.75 -8.95
C ASN A 82 2.92 3.48 -10.09
N VAL A 83 2.94 2.30 -10.66
CA VAL A 83 2.06 1.95 -11.79
C VAL A 83 0.66 1.56 -11.28
N GLY A 84 0.55 0.52 -10.46
CA GLY A 84 -0.74 0.01 -10.04
C GLY A 84 -1.53 1.00 -9.18
N LEU A 85 -0.90 1.55 -8.14
CA LEU A 85 -1.61 2.36 -7.16
C LEU A 85 -1.85 3.80 -7.62
N TYR A 86 -0.85 4.46 -8.19
CA TYR A 86 -0.94 5.90 -8.52
C TYR A 86 -1.32 6.20 -9.97
N THR A 87 -1.36 5.22 -10.86
CA THR A 87 -1.74 5.48 -12.27
C THR A 87 -2.88 4.60 -12.78
N GLU A 88 -3.24 3.53 -12.10
CA GLU A 88 -4.28 2.60 -12.58
C GLU A 88 -5.47 2.51 -11.61
N MET A 89 -5.34 1.80 -10.49
CA MET A 89 -6.48 1.34 -9.69
C MET A 89 -6.63 1.99 -8.34
N GLY A 90 -5.59 2.64 -7.82
CA GLY A 90 -5.64 3.22 -6.49
C GLY A 90 -6.47 4.49 -6.43
N TYR A 91 -6.79 4.90 -5.21
CA TYR A 91 -7.58 6.11 -4.95
C TYR A 91 -6.86 7.39 -5.39
N PHE A 92 -5.55 7.44 -5.22
CA PHE A 92 -4.75 8.60 -5.58
C PHE A 92 -4.29 8.45 -7.02
N SER A 93 -4.63 9.40 -7.87
CA SER A 93 -4.13 9.48 -9.24
C SER A 93 -3.28 10.73 -9.41
N LEU A 94 -2.22 10.61 -10.20
CA LEU A 94 -1.26 11.69 -10.48
C LEU A 94 -1.25 11.99 -11.96
N ASP A 95 -1.36 13.27 -12.28
CA ASP A 95 -1.21 13.78 -13.64
C ASP A 95 -0.36 15.08 -13.66
N ASP A 96 -0.28 15.75 -14.80
CA ASP A 96 0.44 17.02 -14.97
C ASP A 96 -0.14 18.20 -14.17
N LYS A 97 -1.34 18.05 -13.62
CA LYS A 97 -2.02 19.05 -12.77
C LYS A 97 -1.85 18.77 -11.27
N GLY A 98 -1.26 17.63 -10.93
CA GLY A 98 -1.06 17.19 -9.55
C GLY A 98 -1.87 15.95 -9.17
N GLY A 99 -2.04 15.77 -7.86
CA GLY A 99 -2.77 14.61 -7.32
C GLY A 99 -4.27 14.88 -7.20
N HIS A 100 -5.08 13.91 -7.60
CA HIS A 100 -6.54 13.94 -7.47
C HIS A 100 -7.10 12.57 -7.11
N ALA A 101 -8.35 12.53 -6.65
CA ALA A 101 -9.04 11.27 -6.38
C ALA A 101 -9.42 10.58 -7.70
N ASN A 102 -9.12 9.29 -7.79
CA ASN A 102 -9.52 8.46 -8.92
C ASN A 102 -10.97 8.01 -8.73
N PRO A 103 -11.90 8.42 -9.63
CA PRO A 103 -13.31 8.04 -9.50
C PRO A 103 -13.58 6.55 -9.78
N PHE A 104 -12.59 5.84 -10.32
CA PHE A 104 -12.67 4.41 -10.65
C PHE A 104 -11.79 3.55 -9.73
N ALA A 105 -11.37 4.09 -8.58
CA ALA A 105 -10.56 3.34 -7.62
C ALA A 105 -11.33 2.12 -7.08
N TRP A 106 -10.59 1.07 -6.77
CA TRP A 106 -11.10 -0.16 -6.17
C TRP A 106 -11.34 -0.01 -4.67
#